data_09c714cc8734e6c8196760cbfe94ad56
#
_entry.id   09c714cc8734e6c8196760cbfe94ad56
#
_cell.length_a   1.000
_cell.length_b   1.000
_cell.length_c   1.000
_cell.angle_alpha   90.00
_cell.angle_beta   90.00
_cell.angle_gamma   90.00
#
_symmetry.space_group_name_H-M   'P 1'
#
loop_
_entity.id
_entity.type
_entity.pdbx_description
1 polymer ?
#
loop_
_entity_poly.entity_id
_entity_poly.type
_entity_poly.pdbx_seq_one_letter_code
_entity_poly.pdbx_strand_id
1 'polypeptide(L)'
;MEMANLDWHAERSDLSAIALLDRAPESEGIDLRQVRRYRHGRVREQMARHGVDAVLLSDPINIRYATGTRNMQIFSQRNAPSRYLVMTQSKSILFEFTGCLHLAEGYETVDEVRPSKTASFVAAGPDIADRERRWAAEMNDLIVELAGKGATLGLERLNAGTAIALSELGLRIVDAQRPVELARAIKSSEEMKCINASLRATEVGVGKLRDAATMRTGPGTFPRNSMPTATICPRMVAA
;
A
#
# COMPACT_ATOMS: atom_id res chain seq x y z
N MET A 1 2.90 -5.24 -43.35
CA MET A 1 2.33 -5.74 -42.08
C MET A 1 1.83 -4.51 -41.34
N GLU A 2 0.55 -4.14 -41.61
CA GLU A 2 -0.09 -3.01 -40.93
C GLU A 2 -0.16 -3.31 -39.44
N MET A 3 0.47 -2.46 -38.65
CA MET A 3 0.21 -2.47 -37.21
C MET A 3 -1.26 -2.10 -37.01
N ALA A 4 -2.07 -3.05 -36.58
CA ALA A 4 -3.43 -2.78 -36.18
C ALA A 4 -3.40 -1.62 -35.17
N ASN A 5 -4.11 -0.57 -35.51
CA ASN A 5 -4.29 0.59 -34.65
C ASN A 5 -5.03 0.10 -33.41
N LEU A 6 -4.27 -0.15 -32.33
CA LEU A 6 -4.83 -0.50 -31.03
C LEU A 6 -5.54 0.73 -30.52
N ASP A 7 -6.83 0.85 -30.81
CA ASP A 7 -7.66 1.88 -30.21
C ASP A 7 -7.94 1.53 -28.74
N TRP A 8 -7.04 1.99 -27.91
CA TRP A 8 -7.15 1.86 -26.46
C TRP A 8 -8.44 2.47 -25.89
N HIS A 9 -9.10 3.35 -26.62
CA HIS A 9 -10.36 3.95 -26.23
C HIS A 9 -11.53 3.06 -26.59
N ALA A 10 -11.51 2.37 -27.75
CA ALA A 10 -12.55 1.43 -28.14
C ALA A 10 -12.59 0.20 -27.23
N GLU A 11 -11.42 -0.33 -26.85
CA GLU A 11 -11.35 -1.43 -25.86
C GLU A 11 -11.86 -1.02 -24.48
N ARG A 12 -11.77 0.27 -24.11
CA ARG A 12 -12.31 0.81 -22.86
C ARG A 12 -13.78 1.20 -22.93
N SER A 13 -14.36 1.29 -24.11
CA SER A 13 -15.78 1.68 -24.27
C SER A 13 -16.76 0.62 -23.75
N ASP A 14 -16.36 -0.64 -23.71
CA ASP A 14 -17.14 -1.70 -23.05
C ASP A 14 -16.79 -1.84 -21.56
N LEU A 15 -16.99 -0.76 -20.83
CA LEU A 15 -16.90 -0.76 -19.36
C LEU A 15 -18.20 -1.27 -18.70
N SER A 16 -19.14 -1.78 -19.48
CA SER A 16 -20.43 -2.28 -18.97
C SER A 16 -20.24 -3.38 -17.92
N ALA A 17 -19.27 -4.27 -18.13
CA ALA A 17 -18.93 -5.31 -17.15
C ALA A 17 -18.34 -4.72 -15.86
N ILE A 18 -17.54 -3.65 -15.95
CA ILE A 18 -16.97 -2.96 -14.78
C ILE A 18 -18.06 -2.19 -14.05
N ALA A 19 -18.96 -1.52 -14.78
CA ALA A 19 -20.11 -0.83 -14.20
C ALA A 19 -21.05 -1.79 -13.47
N LEU A 20 -21.20 -3.02 -13.97
CA LEU A 20 -21.95 -4.07 -13.28
C LEU A 20 -21.27 -4.55 -12.00
N LEU A 21 -19.95 -4.63 -11.97
CA LEU A 21 -19.18 -4.96 -10.77
C LEU A 21 -19.24 -3.84 -9.73
N ASP A 22 -19.20 -2.57 -10.15
CA ASP A 22 -19.36 -1.41 -9.26
C ASP A 22 -20.76 -1.35 -8.61
N ARG A 23 -21.76 -2.00 -9.21
CA ARG A 23 -23.14 -2.11 -8.72
C ARG A 23 -23.42 -3.46 -8.08
N ALA A 24 -22.41 -4.31 -7.91
CA ALA A 24 -22.62 -5.60 -7.24
C ALA A 24 -23.17 -5.35 -5.83
N PRO A 25 -24.24 -6.07 -5.40
CA PRO A 25 -24.82 -5.91 -4.06
C PRO A 25 -23.78 -6.04 -2.95
N GLU A 26 -22.75 -6.84 -3.16
CA GLU A 26 -21.65 -7.05 -2.22
C GLU A 26 -20.77 -5.80 -2.01
N SER A 27 -20.79 -4.83 -2.94
CA SER A 27 -20.08 -3.56 -2.81
C SER A 27 -20.94 -2.43 -2.23
N GLU A 28 -22.26 -2.64 -2.13
CA GLU A 28 -23.18 -1.67 -1.56
C GLU A 28 -22.97 -1.54 -0.05
N GLY A 29 -23.03 -0.31 0.44
CA GLY A 29 -22.97 -0.01 1.87
C GLY A 29 -21.61 -0.27 2.52
N ILE A 30 -20.50 -0.36 1.76
CA ILE A 30 -19.16 -0.42 2.33
C ILE A 30 -18.75 0.99 2.82
N ASP A 31 -18.53 1.11 4.13
CA ASP A 31 -17.96 2.33 4.72
C ASP A 31 -16.43 2.26 4.74
N LEU A 32 -15.80 2.78 3.68
CA LEU A 32 -14.33 2.83 3.56
C LEU A 32 -13.68 3.71 4.65
N ARG A 33 -14.38 4.70 5.21
CA ARG A 33 -13.86 5.50 6.32
C ARG A 33 -13.79 4.65 7.60
N GLN A 34 -14.81 3.85 7.85
CA GLN A 34 -14.80 2.91 8.96
C GLN A 34 -13.69 1.86 8.81
N VAL A 35 -13.49 1.33 7.59
CA VAL A 35 -12.37 0.41 7.30
C VAL A 35 -11.04 1.05 7.66
N ARG A 36 -10.77 2.28 7.18
CA ARG A 36 -9.50 2.97 7.46
C ARG A 36 -9.29 3.22 8.94
N ARG A 37 -10.29 3.72 9.64
CA ARG A 37 -10.22 3.97 11.10
C ARG A 37 -9.96 2.69 11.88
N TYR A 38 -10.64 1.61 11.54
CA TYR A 38 -10.42 0.31 12.17
C TYR A 38 -8.97 -0.15 11.98
N ARG A 39 -8.48 -0.20 10.74
CA ARG A 39 -7.12 -0.64 10.41
C ARG A 39 -6.05 0.21 11.12
N HIS A 40 -6.23 1.51 11.08
CA HIS A 40 -5.36 2.46 11.77
C HIS A 40 -5.30 2.20 13.28
N GLY A 41 -6.47 2.03 13.90
CA GLY A 41 -6.59 1.69 15.33
C GLY A 41 -5.95 0.34 15.66
N ARG A 42 -6.09 -0.67 14.78
CA ARG A 42 -5.46 -1.99 14.96
C ARG A 42 -3.94 -1.91 14.98
N VAL A 43 -3.33 -1.10 14.11
CA VAL A 43 -1.87 -0.90 14.15
C VAL A 43 -1.45 -0.32 15.48
N ARG A 44 -2.08 0.77 15.93
CA ARG A 44 -1.80 1.40 17.24
C ARG A 44 -1.99 0.43 18.43
N GLU A 45 -3.05 -0.36 18.39
CA GLU A 45 -3.30 -1.37 19.43
C GLU A 45 -2.16 -2.39 19.48
N GLN A 46 -1.69 -2.89 18.35
CA GLN A 46 -0.62 -3.87 18.31
C GLN A 46 0.74 -3.26 18.68
N MET A 47 1.00 -2.00 18.29
CA MET A 47 2.16 -1.26 18.76
C MET A 47 2.18 -1.22 20.29
N ALA A 48 1.09 -0.81 20.92
CA ALA A 48 0.98 -0.75 22.38
C ALA A 48 1.19 -2.12 23.04
N ARG A 49 0.56 -3.17 22.50
CA ARG A 49 0.70 -4.55 23.03
C ARG A 49 2.13 -5.08 22.96
N HIS A 50 2.93 -4.60 22.02
CA HIS A 50 4.29 -5.07 21.80
C HIS A 50 5.36 -4.10 22.31
N GLY A 51 4.96 -3.04 23.01
CA GLY A 51 5.89 -2.04 23.54
C GLY A 51 6.67 -1.31 22.45
N VAL A 52 6.02 -1.01 21.33
CA VAL A 52 6.58 -0.25 20.22
C VAL A 52 6.01 1.16 20.27
N ASP A 53 6.89 2.15 20.48
CA ASP A 53 6.49 3.54 20.65
C ASP A 53 6.21 4.23 19.32
N ALA A 54 6.98 3.88 18.29
CA ALA A 54 6.82 4.34 16.93
C ALA A 54 7.05 3.21 15.93
N VAL A 55 6.41 3.27 14.77
CA VAL A 55 6.73 2.43 13.62
C VAL A 55 7.12 3.29 12.43
N LEU A 56 8.10 2.84 11.66
CA LEU A 56 8.47 3.38 10.37
C LEU A 56 8.20 2.29 9.33
N LEU A 57 7.10 2.45 8.61
CA LEU A 57 6.64 1.50 7.60
C LEU A 57 7.07 1.97 6.21
N SER A 58 7.60 1.08 5.41
CA SER A 58 8.02 1.33 4.03
C SER A 58 7.37 0.39 3.01
N ASP A 59 6.74 -0.69 3.47
CA ASP A 59 5.96 -1.56 2.59
C ASP A 59 4.68 -0.84 2.13
N PRO A 60 4.45 -0.68 0.81
CA PRO A 60 3.29 0.03 0.30
C PRO A 60 1.95 -0.59 0.71
N ILE A 61 1.91 -1.90 0.95
CA ILE A 61 0.70 -2.60 1.41
C ILE A 61 0.42 -2.24 2.87
N ASN A 62 1.46 -2.19 3.71
CA ASN A 62 1.33 -1.88 5.13
C ASN A 62 1.07 -0.38 5.36
N ILE A 63 1.68 0.50 4.56
CA ILE A 63 1.31 1.94 4.55
C ILE A 63 -0.16 2.10 4.19
N ARG A 64 -0.63 1.41 3.12
CA ARG A 64 -2.04 1.44 2.74
C ARG A 64 -2.94 0.87 3.83
N TYR A 65 -2.56 -0.23 4.48
CA TYR A 65 -3.32 -0.79 5.58
C TYR A 65 -3.47 0.23 6.72
N ALA A 66 -2.36 0.84 7.13
CA ALA A 66 -2.35 1.79 8.25
C ALA A 66 -3.09 3.11 7.95
N THR A 67 -3.08 3.58 6.71
CA THR A 67 -3.57 4.94 6.36
C THR A 67 -4.71 4.95 5.34
N GLY A 68 -4.88 3.91 4.54
CA GLY A 68 -5.77 3.90 3.38
C GLY A 68 -5.17 4.60 2.14
N THR A 69 -4.08 5.36 2.29
CA THR A 69 -3.44 6.07 1.18
C THR A 69 -2.76 5.11 0.21
N ARG A 70 -2.72 5.48 -1.05
CA ARG A 70 -2.12 4.68 -2.11
C ARG A 70 -1.43 5.55 -3.15
N ASN A 71 -0.40 5.00 -3.75
CA ASN A 71 0.22 5.53 -4.95
C ASN A 71 0.61 4.37 -5.90
N MET A 72 1.34 4.67 -6.96
CA MET A 72 1.77 3.66 -7.94
C MET A 72 2.62 2.51 -7.36
N GLN A 73 3.25 2.67 -6.21
CA GLN A 73 4.07 1.62 -5.59
C GLN A 73 3.26 0.37 -5.22
N ILE A 74 1.95 0.51 -4.94
CA ILE A 74 1.06 -0.64 -4.66
C ILE A 74 1.06 -1.63 -5.82
N PHE A 75 1.13 -1.13 -7.06
CA PHE A 75 1.11 -1.96 -8.26
C PHE A 75 2.48 -2.55 -8.60
N SER A 76 3.56 -1.83 -8.28
CA SER A 76 4.93 -2.28 -8.57
C SER A 76 5.53 -3.14 -7.47
N GLN A 77 4.98 -3.10 -6.27
CA GLN A 77 5.49 -3.73 -5.02
C GLN A 77 6.99 -3.47 -4.78
N ARG A 78 7.51 -2.39 -5.35
CA ARG A 78 8.91 -2.01 -5.14
C ARG A 78 9.05 -1.32 -3.79
N ASN A 79 9.85 -1.91 -2.94
CA ASN A 79 10.36 -1.27 -1.74
C ASN A 79 11.38 -0.20 -2.14
N ALA A 80 10.91 0.95 -2.57
CA ALA A 80 11.79 2.10 -2.65
C ALA A 80 11.63 2.87 -1.34
N PRO A 81 12.71 3.17 -0.60
CA PRO A 81 12.66 3.96 0.63
C PRO A 81 12.37 5.44 0.35
N SER A 82 11.57 5.71 -0.64
CA SER A 82 11.11 7.03 -1.08
C SER A 82 9.66 7.30 -0.72
N ARG A 83 9.01 6.36 -0.05
CA ARG A 83 7.71 6.54 0.59
C ARG A 83 7.69 5.75 1.87
N TYR A 84 7.41 6.41 2.97
CA TYR A 84 7.37 5.78 4.28
C TYR A 84 6.41 6.51 5.21
N LEU A 85 5.90 5.78 6.19
CA LEU A 85 5.01 6.29 7.22
C LEU A 85 5.71 6.22 8.58
N VAL A 86 5.77 7.33 9.28
CA VAL A 86 6.09 7.37 10.71
C VAL A 86 4.77 7.47 11.47
N MET A 87 4.51 6.49 12.32
CA MET A 87 3.26 6.43 13.10
C MET A 87 3.57 6.18 14.57
N THR A 88 2.97 6.97 15.44
CA THR A 88 2.97 6.83 16.91
C THR A 88 1.55 6.61 17.41
N GLN A 89 1.37 6.52 18.74
CA GLN A 89 0.04 6.46 19.34
C GLN A 89 -0.80 7.73 19.07
N SER A 90 -0.15 8.87 18.84
CA SER A 90 -0.82 10.17 18.70
C SER A 90 -0.80 10.73 17.28
N LYS A 91 0.24 10.44 16.49
CA LYS A 91 0.44 11.03 15.17
C LYS A 91 0.80 10.02 14.09
N SER A 92 0.41 10.34 12.85
CA SER A 92 0.73 9.59 11.63
C SER A 92 1.21 10.57 10.57
N ILE A 93 2.50 10.52 10.25
CA ILE A 93 3.16 11.42 9.29
C ILE A 93 3.59 10.60 8.08
N LEU A 94 2.99 10.88 6.94
CA LEU A 94 3.31 10.20 5.69
C LEU A 94 4.35 11.01 4.91
N PHE A 95 5.45 10.36 4.59
CA PHE A 95 6.45 10.89 3.66
C PHE A 95 6.17 10.36 2.26
N GLU A 96 5.82 11.26 1.34
CA GLU A 96 5.39 10.94 0.00
C GLU A 96 6.36 11.53 -1.04
N PHE A 97 6.38 10.98 -2.26
CA PHE A 97 7.13 11.59 -3.37
C PHE A 97 6.75 13.06 -3.56
N THR A 98 7.73 13.90 -3.82
CA THR A 98 7.55 15.35 -3.91
C THR A 98 6.42 15.78 -4.87
N GLY A 99 6.22 15.07 -5.98
CA GLY A 99 5.13 15.34 -6.92
C GLY A 99 3.78 14.70 -6.58
N CYS A 100 3.68 13.92 -5.49
CA CYS A 100 2.54 13.07 -5.16
C CYS A 100 1.88 13.39 -3.81
N LEU A 101 2.24 14.50 -3.16
CA LEU A 101 1.71 14.87 -1.84
C LEU A 101 0.17 14.93 -1.84
N HIS A 102 -0.42 15.46 -2.90
CA HIS A 102 -1.87 15.58 -3.09
C HIS A 102 -2.63 14.24 -3.03
N LEU A 103 -1.95 13.11 -3.29
CA LEU A 103 -2.58 11.78 -3.25
C LEU A 103 -2.95 11.32 -1.82
N ALA A 104 -2.38 11.95 -0.81
CA ALA A 104 -2.62 11.65 0.59
C ALA A 104 -3.46 12.73 1.31
N GLU A 105 -3.82 13.80 0.61
CA GLU A 105 -4.66 14.86 1.18
C GLU A 105 -6.07 14.38 1.47
N GLY A 106 -6.62 14.81 2.60
CA GLY A 106 -8.01 14.51 3.01
C GLY A 106 -8.20 13.11 3.64
N TYR A 107 -7.15 12.34 3.85
CA TYR A 107 -7.27 11.09 4.60
C TYR A 107 -7.24 11.36 6.11
N GLU A 108 -8.31 10.99 6.79
CA GLU A 108 -8.49 11.17 8.23
C GLU A 108 -7.52 10.37 9.12
N THR A 109 -6.75 9.51 8.50
CA THR A 109 -5.74 8.64 9.13
C THR A 109 -4.31 9.17 8.95
N VAL A 110 -4.15 10.32 8.33
CA VAL A 110 -2.87 11.00 8.11
C VAL A 110 -2.96 12.40 8.67
N ASP A 111 -2.16 12.69 9.68
CA ASP A 111 -2.15 14.01 10.32
C ASP A 111 -1.30 15.02 9.53
N GLU A 112 -0.26 14.52 8.84
CA GLU A 112 0.64 15.37 8.07
C GLU A 112 1.25 14.59 6.90
N VAL A 113 1.43 15.29 5.77
CA VAL A 113 2.13 14.76 4.59
C VAL A 113 3.38 15.60 4.34
N ARG A 114 4.53 14.95 4.28
CA ARG A 114 5.83 15.58 4.03
C ARG A 114 6.48 15.05 2.75
N PRO A 115 7.30 15.85 2.05
CA PRO A 115 8.10 15.35 0.95
C PRO A 115 9.14 14.34 1.48
N SER A 116 9.23 13.18 0.84
CA SER A 116 10.18 12.15 1.25
C SER A 116 11.59 12.47 0.77
N LYS A 117 12.58 12.11 1.60
CA LYS A 117 13.97 12.01 1.21
C LYS A 117 14.35 10.54 1.14
N THR A 118 14.98 10.13 0.05
CA THR A 118 15.37 8.73 -0.12
C THR A 118 16.81 8.51 0.37
N ALA A 119 17.01 7.42 1.12
CA ALA A 119 18.30 6.92 1.53
C ALA A 119 18.63 5.61 0.79
N SER A 120 18.58 5.62 -0.55
CA SER A 120 18.86 4.46 -1.40
C SER A 120 20.12 4.66 -2.21
N PHE A 121 20.85 3.57 -2.49
CA PHE A 121 22.05 3.59 -3.33
C PHE A 121 21.76 4.10 -4.74
N VAL A 122 20.58 3.76 -5.30
CA VAL A 122 20.16 4.22 -6.63
C VAL A 122 20.10 5.75 -6.72
N ALA A 123 19.73 6.42 -5.63
CA ALA A 123 19.63 7.88 -5.59
C ALA A 123 20.91 8.58 -5.08
N ALA A 124 21.73 7.90 -4.29
CA ALA A 124 22.89 8.49 -3.63
C ALA A 124 24.23 8.07 -4.25
N GLY A 125 24.29 6.94 -4.95
CA GLY A 125 25.53 6.40 -5.46
C GLY A 125 26.58 6.19 -4.36
N PRO A 126 27.85 6.58 -4.60
CA PRO A 126 28.94 6.41 -3.63
C PRO A 126 28.70 7.11 -2.28
N ASP A 127 27.84 8.14 -2.24
CA ASP A 127 27.58 8.94 -1.04
C ASP A 127 26.46 8.33 -0.15
N ILE A 128 26.13 7.05 -0.37
CA ILE A 128 25.04 6.38 0.34
C ILE A 128 25.18 6.44 1.86
N ALA A 129 26.36 6.18 2.40
CA ALA A 129 26.60 6.17 3.85
C ALA A 129 26.33 7.54 4.49
N ASP A 130 26.71 8.62 3.82
CA ASP A 130 26.43 9.98 4.30
C ASP A 130 24.92 10.31 4.19
N ARG A 131 24.28 9.87 3.13
CA ARG A 131 22.84 10.04 2.95
C ARG A 131 22.03 9.28 4.00
N GLU A 132 22.44 8.05 4.32
CA GLU A 132 21.83 7.24 5.38
C GLU A 132 21.96 7.90 6.75
N ARG A 133 23.13 8.42 7.09
CA ARG A 133 23.32 9.16 8.36
C ARG A 133 22.45 10.40 8.45
N ARG A 134 22.40 11.22 7.40
CA ARG A 134 21.57 12.45 7.39
C ARG A 134 20.09 12.13 7.50
N TRP A 135 19.63 11.11 6.77
CA TRP A 135 18.26 10.65 6.84
C TRP A 135 17.93 10.10 8.23
N ALA A 136 18.82 9.30 8.81
CA ALA A 136 18.64 8.75 10.16
C ALA A 136 18.58 9.85 11.22
N ALA A 137 19.40 10.88 11.12
CA ALA A 137 19.34 12.02 12.03
C ALA A 137 17.98 12.74 11.96
N GLU A 138 17.47 13.03 10.76
CA GLU A 138 16.16 13.65 10.58
C GLU A 138 15.02 12.78 11.16
N MET A 139 15.06 11.47 10.93
CA MET A 139 14.06 10.55 11.47
C MET A 139 14.18 10.39 12.98
N ASN A 140 15.40 10.34 13.52
CA ASN A 140 15.63 10.31 14.96
C ASN A 140 15.04 11.55 15.66
N ASP A 141 15.32 12.74 15.13
CA ASP A 141 14.81 14.00 15.70
C ASP A 141 13.28 13.99 15.72
N LEU A 142 12.64 13.56 14.64
CA LEU A 142 11.20 13.43 14.57
C LEU A 142 10.67 12.40 15.57
N ILE A 143 11.28 11.23 15.68
CA ILE A 143 10.81 10.17 16.59
C ILE A 143 11.02 10.59 18.04
N VAL A 144 12.13 11.25 18.37
CA VAL A 144 12.37 11.80 19.71
C VAL A 144 11.34 12.88 20.05
N GLU A 145 10.98 13.74 19.11
CA GLU A 145 9.92 14.73 19.30
C GLU A 145 8.56 14.08 19.59
N LEU A 146 8.21 13.01 18.86
CA LEU A 146 6.89 12.38 18.92
C LEU A 146 6.73 11.32 20.03
N ALA A 147 7.80 10.60 20.34
CA ALA A 147 7.76 9.43 21.23
C ALA A 147 8.77 9.48 22.38
N GLY A 148 9.65 10.49 22.39
CA GLY A 148 10.65 10.68 23.45
C GLY A 148 11.99 10.01 23.17
N LYS A 149 12.99 10.38 23.99
CA LYS A 149 14.35 9.81 23.91
C LYS A 149 14.33 8.31 24.26
N GLY A 150 15.10 7.52 23.51
CA GLY A 150 15.23 6.08 23.75
C GLY A 150 13.99 5.29 23.33
N ALA A 151 13.11 5.87 22.52
CA ALA A 151 11.91 5.22 22.01
C ALA A 151 12.21 3.90 21.29
N THR A 152 11.33 2.95 21.44
CA THR A 152 11.34 1.68 20.68
C THR A 152 10.73 1.92 19.32
N LEU A 153 11.57 1.86 18.27
CA LEU A 153 11.17 2.04 16.88
C LEU A 153 11.05 0.69 16.16
N GLY A 154 9.86 0.37 15.74
CA GLY A 154 9.62 -0.74 14.78
C GLY A 154 10.01 -0.30 13.37
N LEU A 155 11.00 -0.97 12.77
CA LEU A 155 11.40 -0.75 11.38
C LEU A 155 10.86 -1.82 10.46
N GLU A 156 10.51 -1.42 9.25
CA GLU A 156 10.10 -2.32 8.19
C GLU A 156 10.93 -2.09 6.93
N ARG A 157 11.60 -3.17 6.46
CA ARG A 157 12.24 -3.27 5.14
C ARG A 157 13.08 -2.06 4.71
N LEU A 158 13.91 -1.55 5.61
CA LEU A 158 14.90 -0.53 5.29
C LEU A 158 16.27 -1.13 5.00
N ASN A 159 17.15 -0.30 4.42
CA ASN A 159 18.55 -0.65 4.23
C ASN A 159 19.21 -0.90 5.59
N ALA A 160 20.17 -1.84 5.64
CA ALA A 160 20.93 -2.11 6.86
C ALA A 160 21.64 -0.87 7.41
N GLY A 161 22.23 -0.05 6.53
CA GLY A 161 22.91 1.19 6.93
C GLY A 161 21.99 2.20 7.62
N THR A 162 20.74 2.36 7.18
CA THR A 162 19.76 3.22 7.86
C THR A 162 19.39 2.69 9.25
N ALA A 163 19.22 1.38 9.40
CA ALA A 163 18.90 0.76 10.68
C ALA A 163 20.07 0.90 11.68
N ILE A 164 21.29 0.69 11.21
CA ILE A 164 22.50 0.89 12.03
C ILE A 164 22.60 2.35 12.47
N ALA A 165 22.50 3.31 11.55
CA ALA A 165 22.58 4.73 11.85
C ALA A 165 21.50 5.19 12.85
N LEU A 166 20.27 4.68 12.77
CA LEU A 166 19.22 4.98 13.77
C LEU A 166 19.55 4.38 15.14
N SER A 167 20.12 3.18 15.18
CA SER A 167 20.55 2.54 16.44
C SER A 167 21.69 3.29 17.11
N GLU A 168 22.66 3.79 16.33
CA GLU A 168 23.77 4.61 16.83
C GLU A 168 23.30 5.93 17.43
N LEU A 169 22.15 6.46 17.01
CA LEU A 169 21.53 7.66 17.57
C LEU A 169 20.72 7.38 18.86
N GLY A 170 20.70 6.14 19.34
CA GLY A 170 20.12 5.75 20.63
C GLY A 170 18.66 5.28 20.56
N LEU A 171 18.08 5.08 19.39
CA LEU A 171 16.78 4.43 19.25
C LEU A 171 16.91 2.92 19.45
N ARG A 172 15.94 2.35 20.15
CA ARG A 172 15.83 0.90 20.28
C ARG A 172 15.11 0.33 19.06
N ILE A 173 15.85 -0.32 18.18
CA ILE A 173 15.31 -0.85 16.93
C ILE A 173 14.73 -2.26 17.15
N VAL A 174 13.50 -2.46 16.67
CA VAL A 174 12.80 -3.77 16.63
C VAL A 174 12.14 -3.95 15.26
N ASP A 175 11.73 -5.18 14.94
CA ASP A 175 11.01 -5.47 13.71
C ASP A 175 9.54 -5.04 13.81
N ALA A 176 9.07 -4.21 12.87
CA ALA A 176 7.68 -3.79 12.77
C ALA A 176 6.76 -4.85 12.16
N GLN A 177 7.30 -5.89 11.54
CA GLN A 177 6.49 -6.90 10.84
C GLN A 177 5.48 -7.55 11.76
N ARG A 178 5.93 -8.00 12.95
CA ARG A 178 5.06 -8.72 13.88
C ARG A 178 3.82 -7.91 14.30
N PRO A 179 3.91 -6.68 14.84
CA PRO A 179 2.73 -5.91 15.22
C PRO A 179 1.83 -5.59 14.02
N VAL A 180 2.37 -5.32 12.85
CA VAL A 180 1.59 -5.00 11.66
C VAL A 180 0.84 -6.22 11.11
N GLU A 181 1.48 -7.39 11.02
CA GLU A 181 0.82 -8.61 10.58
C GLU A 181 -0.28 -9.05 11.55
N LEU A 182 -0.06 -8.91 12.86
CA LEU A 182 -1.09 -9.19 13.86
C LEU A 182 -2.25 -8.18 13.80
N ALA A 183 -1.98 -6.92 13.44
CA ALA A 183 -3.04 -5.95 13.18
C ALA A 183 -3.94 -6.40 12.02
N ARG A 184 -3.34 -6.95 10.96
CA ARG A 184 -4.02 -7.40 9.74
C ARG A 184 -4.73 -8.74 9.89
N ALA A 185 -4.38 -9.55 10.89
CA ALA A 185 -4.90 -10.90 11.05
C ALA A 185 -6.42 -10.93 11.26
N ILE A 186 -6.96 -10.03 12.08
CA ILE A 186 -8.39 -9.97 12.41
C ILE A 186 -9.04 -8.87 11.57
N LYS A 187 -10.07 -9.25 10.81
CA LYS A 187 -10.82 -8.37 9.91
C LYS A 187 -12.08 -7.84 10.61
N SER A 188 -12.42 -6.58 10.32
CA SER A 188 -13.71 -6.02 10.71
C SER A 188 -14.84 -6.50 9.78
N SER A 189 -16.09 -6.24 10.17
CA SER A 189 -17.26 -6.51 9.32
C SER A 189 -17.18 -5.76 7.99
N GLU A 190 -16.72 -4.51 8.00
CA GLU A 190 -16.56 -3.71 6.78
C GLU A 190 -15.43 -4.26 5.88
N GLU A 191 -14.33 -4.74 6.46
CA GLU A 191 -13.28 -5.42 5.68
C GLU A 191 -13.78 -6.71 5.07
N MET A 192 -14.66 -7.46 5.76
CA MET A 192 -15.28 -8.67 5.20
C MET A 192 -16.15 -8.35 4.00
N LYS A 193 -16.88 -7.24 4.00
CA LYS A 193 -17.62 -6.77 2.81
C LYS A 193 -16.66 -6.49 1.64
N CYS A 194 -15.54 -5.81 1.90
CA CYS A 194 -14.52 -5.58 0.87
C CYS A 194 -13.96 -6.88 0.29
N ILE A 195 -13.68 -7.86 1.15
CA ILE A 195 -13.16 -9.17 0.72
C ILE A 195 -14.21 -9.90 -0.13
N ASN A 196 -15.47 -9.92 0.30
CA ASN A 196 -16.55 -10.56 -0.44
C ASN A 196 -16.76 -9.91 -1.82
N ALA A 197 -16.74 -8.57 -1.90
CA ALA A 197 -16.83 -7.86 -3.16
C ALA A 197 -15.65 -8.21 -4.10
N SER A 198 -14.43 -8.31 -3.56
CA SER A 198 -13.25 -8.72 -4.32
C SER A 198 -13.34 -10.16 -4.81
N LEU A 199 -13.81 -11.09 -3.96
CA LEU A 199 -14.03 -12.49 -4.34
C LEU A 199 -15.07 -12.61 -5.46
N ARG A 200 -16.18 -11.87 -5.35
CA ARG A 200 -17.22 -11.86 -6.37
C ARG A 200 -16.70 -11.42 -7.74
N ALA A 201 -15.89 -10.36 -7.76
CA ALA A 201 -15.24 -9.93 -9.01
C ALA A 201 -14.32 -11.00 -9.60
N THR A 202 -13.56 -11.68 -8.74
CA THR A 202 -12.68 -12.77 -9.16
C THR A 202 -13.49 -13.94 -9.72
N GLU A 203 -14.58 -14.33 -9.09
CA GLU A 203 -15.49 -15.39 -9.58
C GLU A 203 -16.05 -15.07 -10.96
N VAL A 204 -16.51 -13.82 -11.16
CA VAL A 204 -17.00 -13.37 -12.48
C VAL A 204 -15.87 -13.43 -13.53
N GLY A 205 -14.67 -12.98 -13.18
CA GLY A 205 -13.51 -13.04 -14.07
C GLY A 205 -13.15 -14.49 -14.46
N VAL A 206 -13.07 -15.38 -13.48
CA VAL A 206 -12.79 -16.81 -13.71
C VAL A 206 -13.91 -17.47 -14.52
N GLY A 207 -15.18 -17.12 -14.25
CA GLY A 207 -16.33 -17.60 -15.04
C GLY A 207 -16.18 -17.23 -16.51
N LYS A 208 -15.89 -15.97 -16.82
CA LYS A 208 -15.65 -15.51 -18.21
C LYS A 208 -14.48 -16.24 -18.89
N LEU A 209 -13.38 -16.47 -18.16
CA LEU A 209 -12.24 -17.23 -18.68
C LEU A 209 -12.62 -18.68 -19.00
N ARG A 210 -13.36 -19.34 -18.10
CA ARG A 210 -13.86 -20.70 -18.32
C ARG A 210 -14.75 -20.78 -19.55
N ASP A 211 -15.71 -19.85 -19.71
CA ASP A 211 -16.64 -19.84 -20.82
C ASP A 211 -15.90 -19.59 -22.15
N ALA A 212 -14.92 -18.70 -22.17
CA ALA A 212 -14.06 -18.49 -23.33
C ALA A 212 -13.20 -19.72 -23.69
N ALA A 213 -12.72 -20.46 -22.68
CA ALA A 213 -11.96 -21.68 -22.89
C ALA A 213 -12.83 -22.81 -23.45
N THR A 214 -14.08 -22.97 -22.98
CA THR A 214 -15.00 -24.01 -23.43
C THR A 214 -15.54 -23.77 -24.86
N MET A 215 -15.71 -22.53 -25.30
CA MET A 215 -16.05 -22.19 -26.66
C MET A 215 -14.97 -22.53 -27.70
N ARG A 216 -13.78 -22.92 -27.30
CA ARG A 216 -12.59 -23.11 -28.15
C ARG A 216 -12.12 -24.56 -28.27
N THR A 217 -12.97 -25.54 -28.01
CA THR A 217 -12.62 -26.96 -28.18
C THR A 217 -12.70 -27.45 -29.66
N GLY A 218 -12.43 -26.56 -30.62
CA GLY A 218 -12.13 -26.91 -32.01
C GLY A 218 -10.63 -26.97 -32.25
N PRO A 219 -10.10 -27.93 -33.07
CA PRO A 219 -8.68 -28.07 -33.30
C PRO A 219 -8.10 -26.85 -34.05
N GLY A 220 -7.28 -26.09 -33.36
CA GLY A 220 -6.32 -25.17 -33.95
C GLY A 220 -6.82 -23.82 -34.40
N THR A 221 -6.88 -22.88 -33.53
CA THR A 221 -6.42 -21.48 -33.73
C THR A 221 -6.66 -20.68 -32.47
N PHE A 222 -5.61 -20.27 -31.79
CA PHE A 222 -5.69 -19.19 -30.79
C PHE A 222 -5.79 -17.86 -31.54
N PRO A 223 -6.93 -17.13 -31.57
CA PRO A 223 -6.90 -15.74 -31.99
C PRO A 223 -6.05 -14.98 -30.96
N ARG A 224 -4.99 -14.36 -31.43
CA ARG A 224 -4.04 -13.56 -30.62
C ARG A 224 -4.69 -12.36 -29.90
N ASN A 225 -5.97 -12.07 -30.15
CA ASN A 225 -6.62 -10.82 -29.77
C ASN A 225 -7.81 -10.97 -28.81
N SER A 226 -7.96 -12.09 -28.12
CA SER A 226 -9.11 -12.25 -27.20
C SER A 226 -8.74 -12.74 -25.81
N MET A 227 -7.62 -12.26 -25.27
CA MET A 227 -7.52 -12.27 -23.80
C MET A 227 -8.43 -11.17 -23.28
N PRO A 228 -9.52 -11.49 -22.53
CA PRO A 228 -10.18 -10.47 -21.76
C PRO A 228 -9.13 -9.96 -20.77
N THR A 229 -8.67 -8.74 -20.96
CA THR A 229 -7.92 -8.02 -19.93
C THR A 229 -8.82 -8.05 -18.70
N ALA A 230 -8.42 -8.80 -17.67
CA ALA A 230 -9.01 -8.69 -16.35
C ALA A 230 -8.67 -7.29 -15.84
N THR A 231 -9.46 -6.31 -16.28
CA THR A 231 -9.35 -4.94 -15.79
C THR A 231 -9.92 -4.97 -14.39
N ILE A 232 -9.01 -5.05 -13.42
CA ILE A 232 -9.35 -4.91 -12.01
C ILE A 232 -10.01 -3.54 -11.86
N CYS A 233 -11.25 -3.52 -11.41
CA CYS A 233 -11.97 -2.28 -11.14
C CYS A 233 -11.13 -1.39 -10.20
N PRO A 234 -10.85 -0.12 -10.56
CA PRO A 234 -10.05 0.79 -9.73
C PRO A 234 -10.59 0.95 -8.30
N ARG A 235 -11.91 0.80 -8.10
CA ARG A 235 -12.53 0.83 -6.78
C ARG A 235 -12.26 -0.41 -5.95
N MET A 236 -12.10 -1.58 -6.57
CA MET A 236 -11.80 -2.83 -5.85
C MET A 236 -10.35 -2.90 -5.36
N VAL A 237 -9.44 -2.17 -6.02
CA VAL A 237 -8.09 -1.94 -5.53
C VAL A 237 -8.09 -0.94 -4.36
N ALA A 238 -9.23 -0.35 -4.02
CA ALA A 238 -9.40 0.62 -2.93
C ALA A 238 -9.70 -0.02 -1.56
N ALA A 239 -10.09 -1.29 -1.52
CA ALA A 239 -10.38 -1.99 -0.26
C ALA A 239 -9.14 -2.57 0.42
#